data_6828fb08003e3771be254383263e126e
#
_entry.id   6828fb08003e3771be254383263e126e
#
_cell.length_a   1.000
_cell.length_b   1.000
_cell.length_c   1.000
_cell.angle_alpha   90.00
_cell.angle_beta   90.00
_cell.angle_gamma   90.00
#
_symmetry.space_group_name_H-M   'P 1'
#
loop_
_entity.id
_entity.type
_entity.pdbx_description
1 polymer ?
#
loop_
_entity_poly.entity_id
_entity_poly.type
_entity_poly.pdbx_seq_one_letter_code
_entity_poly.pdbx_strand_id
1 'polypeptide(L)'
;VSMNSVYGFTGAGKGILPCVPIASTTTCRGRGMIEETKTYVEANFPGAKVRYGDTDSVMVEFDVGDRKGVEAIEYSWEIGERAAEECSALFKKPNNLELEKVYWPYFLYSKKRYAAKLWTKGKDDQMHMDYIDVKGLQLVRRDNTPHMREVCKELLDVVLTSGDPGPPKELARERANELLSGEIPHDKLILSQSLSDSYKVGGKSVSINSPESIHINQAHVQVVNKMRQRKPGSEPQSGDRVPYLLTKTDNSKAKAFEKSEDPNYVEEHNIPVDYHYYFVNKFLNPVCDLLDPLFENTKQEIFGDIIEQYKPPKKVTGPALSGMKKEQLIEECEKNNLSGEGTALVLRDRIKMFRQKQNSVEDLFKSYTQSNDKA
;
A
#
# COMPACT_ATOMS: atom_id res chain seq x y z
N VAL A 1 -2.96 22.35 -23.50
CA VAL A 1 -2.07 21.17 -23.72
C VAL A 1 -0.71 21.62 -24.28
N SER A 2 -0.65 22.50 -25.28
CA SER A 2 0.61 22.92 -25.93
C SER A 2 1.59 23.65 -25.01
N MET A 3 1.12 24.46 -24.07
CA MET A 3 2.01 25.27 -23.18
C MET A 3 2.78 24.41 -22.18
N ASN A 4 2.15 23.41 -21.57
CA ASN A 4 2.83 22.48 -20.66
C ASN A 4 3.82 21.57 -21.43
N SER A 5 3.55 21.31 -22.70
CA SER A 5 4.44 20.53 -23.57
C SER A 5 5.74 21.26 -23.91
N VAL A 6 5.68 22.58 -24.19
CA VAL A 6 6.85 23.38 -24.55
C VAL A 6 7.88 23.43 -23.41
N TYR A 7 7.45 23.66 -22.19
CA TYR A 7 8.31 23.62 -21.01
C TYR A 7 8.98 22.26 -20.81
N GLY A 8 8.20 21.17 -20.84
CA GLY A 8 8.73 19.81 -20.69
C GLY A 8 9.69 19.42 -21.82
N PHE A 9 9.41 19.88 -23.02
CA PHE A 9 10.21 19.62 -24.21
C PHE A 9 11.59 20.32 -24.15
N THR A 10 11.63 21.58 -23.70
CA THR A 10 12.91 22.31 -23.53
C THR A 10 13.72 21.80 -22.35
N GLY A 11 13.07 21.23 -21.31
CA GLY A 11 13.73 20.67 -20.13
C GLY A 11 14.33 19.27 -20.32
N ALA A 12 13.96 18.57 -21.38
CA ALA A 12 14.47 17.23 -21.66
C ALA A 12 15.87 17.29 -22.28
N GLY A 13 16.91 17.03 -21.49
CA GLY A 13 18.32 17.13 -21.95
C GLY A 13 18.72 16.23 -23.12
N LYS A 14 17.90 15.18 -23.41
CA LYS A 14 18.02 14.30 -24.59
C LYS A 14 16.85 14.49 -25.60
N GLY A 15 16.09 15.57 -25.46
CA GLY A 15 15.00 15.91 -26.37
C GLY A 15 15.45 16.43 -27.72
N ILE A 16 14.50 16.75 -28.61
CA ILE A 16 14.78 17.26 -29.97
C ILE A 16 15.30 18.71 -29.94
N LEU A 17 14.86 19.53 -28.97
CA LEU A 17 15.28 20.93 -28.79
C LEU A 17 15.55 21.24 -27.29
N PRO A 18 16.61 20.71 -26.71
CA PRO A 18 16.93 20.95 -25.31
C PRO A 18 17.36 22.41 -25.10
N CYS A 19 16.69 23.12 -24.20
CA CYS A 19 17.08 24.45 -23.72
C CYS A 19 16.88 24.54 -22.20
N VAL A 20 17.75 23.86 -21.47
CA VAL A 20 17.71 23.76 -20.01
C VAL A 20 17.65 25.14 -19.33
N PRO A 21 18.34 26.22 -19.81
CA PRO A 21 18.21 27.55 -19.20
C PRO A 21 16.78 28.11 -19.24
N ILE A 22 16.04 27.92 -20.34
CA ILE A 22 14.64 28.36 -20.44
C ILE A 22 13.77 27.59 -19.43
N ALA A 23 13.88 26.26 -19.41
CA ALA A 23 13.14 25.42 -18.48
C ALA A 23 13.47 25.75 -17.02
N SER A 24 14.74 25.99 -16.70
CA SER A 24 15.19 26.39 -15.37
C SER A 24 14.64 27.75 -14.96
N THR A 25 14.62 28.73 -15.86
CA THR A 25 14.07 30.08 -15.62
C THR A 25 12.56 29.99 -15.33
N THR A 26 11.82 29.20 -16.11
CA THR A 26 10.36 29.00 -15.91
C THR A 26 10.07 28.44 -14.51
N THR A 27 10.79 27.38 -14.10
CA THR A 27 10.61 26.80 -12.74
C THR A 27 11.07 27.74 -11.63
N CYS A 28 12.13 28.52 -11.85
CA CYS A 28 12.61 29.51 -10.88
C CYS A 28 11.57 30.61 -10.66
N ARG A 29 10.97 31.11 -11.73
CA ARG A 29 9.89 32.12 -11.64
C ARG A 29 8.65 31.55 -10.96
N GLY A 30 8.23 30.33 -11.30
CA GLY A 30 7.12 29.68 -10.63
C GLY A 30 7.32 29.53 -9.12
N ARG A 31 8.51 29.09 -8.69
CA ARG A 31 8.84 29.03 -7.25
C ARG A 31 8.82 30.41 -6.59
N GLY A 32 9.35 31.44 -7.28
CA GLY A 32 9.28 32.82 -6.77
C GLY A 32 7.84 33.29 -6.55
N MET A 33 6.95 33.04 -7.50
CA MET A 33 5.54 33.41 -7.40
C MET A 33 4.81 32.67 -6.24
N ILE A 34 5.10 31.39 -6.03
CA ILE A 34 4.56 30.62 -4.90
C ILE A 34 5.04 31.18 -3.56
N GLU A 35 6.33 31.52 -3.44
CA GLU A 35 6.88 32.10 -2.21
C GLU A 35 6.34 33.50 -1.94
N GLU A 36 6.16 34.31 -2.99
CA GLU A 36 5.54 35.64 -2.92
C GLU A 36 4.07 35.53 -2.47
N THR A 37 3.30 34.59 -3.05
CA THR A 37 1.92 34.28 -2.62
C THR A 37 1.87 33.89 -1.15
N LYS A 38 2.71 32.96 -0.72
CA LYS A 38 2.78 32.53 0.68
C LYS A 38 3.05 33.70 1.61
N THR A 39 4.09 34.46 1.33
CA THR A 39 4.50 35.60 2.15
C THR A 39 3.38 36.63 2.25
N TYR A 40 2.70 36.95 1.13
CA TYR A 40 1.61 37.90 1.09
C TYR A 40 0.41 37.42 1.91
N VAL A 41 -0.03 36.20 1.70
CA VAL A 41 -1.20 35.64 2.39
C VAL A 41 -0.97 35.56 3.90
N GLU A 42 0.19 35.03 4.34
CA GLU A 42 0.49 34.95 5.78
C GLU A 42 0.66 36.31 6.46
N ALA A 43 1.02 37.37 5.71
CA ALA A 43 1.16 38.73 6.23
C ALA A 43 -0.14 39.54 6.25
N ASN A 44 -1.04 39.33 5.26
CA ASN A 44 -2.21 40.20 5.06
C ASN A 44 -3.55 39.56 5.48
N PHE A 45 -3.56 38.23 5.68
CA PHE A 45 -4.75 37.51 6.15
C PHE A 45 -4.51 36.97 7.58
N PRO A 46 -5.08 37.63 8.61
CA PRO A 46 -4.85 37.25 10.01
C PRO A 46 -5.18 35.77 10.26
N GLY A 47 -4.24 35.04 10.89
CA GLY A 47 -4.39 33.62 11.19
C GLY A 47 -4.19 32.68 10.01
N ALA A 48 -4.01 33.20 8.79
CA ALA A 48 -3.77 32.36 7.62
C ALA A 48 -2.40 31.67 7.69
N LYS A 49 -2.36 30.39 7.30
CA LYS A 49 -1.14 29.58 7.21
C LYS A 49 -1.12 28.76 5.93
N VAL A 50 -0.03 28.87 5.18
CA VAL A 50 0.18 28.01 4.02
C VAL A 50 0.70 26.66 4.49
N ARG A 51 -0.16 25.65 4.44
CA ARG A 51 0.14 24.30 4.93
C ARG A 51 0.89 23.45 3.91
N TYR A 52 0.64 23.69 2.61
CA TYR A 52 1.26 22.92 1.53
C TYR A 52 1.29 23.74 0.22
N GLY A 53 2.30 23.52 -0.58
CA GLY A 53 2.41 24.05 -1.93
C GLY A 53 2.95 23.00 -2.88
N ASP A 54 2.43 22.92 -4.09
CA ASP A 54 2.87 21.99 -5.12
C ASP A 54 2.89 22.65 -6.50
N THR A 55 4.07 22.81 -7.02
CA THR A 55 4.37 23.30 -8.38
C THR A 55 3.79 24.69 -8.68
N ASP A 56 2.48 24.83 -8.78
CA ASP A 56 1.73 26.03 -9.19
C ASP A 56 0.52 26.33 -8.29
N SER A 57 0.40 25.66 -7.16
CA SER A 57 -0.70 25.81 -6.22
C SER A 57 -0.23 25.94 -4.78
N VAL A 58 -1.03 26.62 -3.96
CA VAL A 58 -0.88 26.72 -2.51
C VAL A 58 -2.18 26.30 -1.82
N MET A 59 -2.03 25.60 -0.70
CA MET A 59 -3.13 25.21 0.19
C MET A 59 -3.03 26.05 1.46
N VAL A 60 -4.00 26.92 1.66
CA VAL A 60 -4.05 27.88 2.74
C VAL A 60 -5.11 27.46 3.74
N GLU A 61 -4.74 27.40 5.00
CA GLU A 61 -5.67 27.32 6.12
C GLU A 61 -5.97 28.76 6.57
N PHE A 62 -7.23 29.17 6.49
CA PHE A 62 -7.70 30.44 7.02
C PHE A 62 -8.31 30.25 8.40
N ASP A 63 -8.18 31.26 9.24
CA ASP A 63 -8.91 31.34 10.51
C ASP A 63 -10.38 31.63 10.24
N VAL A 64 -11.22 30.65 10.53
CA VAL A 64 -12.68 30.77 10.34
C VAL A 64 -13.41 31.25 11.60
N GLY A 65 -12.69 31.56 12.68
CA GLY A 65 -13.26 31.96 13.97
C GLY A 65 -14.17 30.87 14.55
N ASP A 66 -15.32 31.26 15.05
CA ASP A 66 -16.31 30.34 15.66
C ASP A 66 -17.23 29.65 14.66
N ARG A 67 -17.07 29.90 13.35
CA ARG A 67 -17.89 29.29 12.28
C ARG A 67 -17.68 27.80 12.20
N LYS A 68 -18.76 27.08 11.89
CA LYS A 68 -18.73 25.60 11.79
C LYS A 68 -19.50 25.12 10.56
N GLY A 69 -19.14 23.91 10.10
CA GLY A 69 -19.83 23.26 8.99
C GLY A 69 -19.81 24.08 7.70
N VAL A 70 -20.96 24.21 7.05
CA VAL A 70 -21.08 24.88 5.75
C VAL A 70 -20.73 26.37 5.84
N GLU A 71 -21.10 27.05 6.92
CA GLU A 71 -20.76 28.47 7.14
C GLU A 71 -19.25 28.74 7.13
N ALA A 72 -18.47 27.83 7.73
CA ALA A 72 -17.00 27.92 7.69
C ALA A 72 -16.44 27.68 6.28
N ILE A 73 -17.08 26.82 5.51
CA ILE A 73 -16.70 26.51 4.13
C ILE A 73 -17.00 27.69 3.21
N GLU A 74 -18.19 28.29 3.33
CA GLU A 74 -18.59 29.50 2.58
C GLU A 74 -17.64 30.68 2.87
N TYR A 75 -17.35 30.91 4.14
CA TYR A 75 -16.38 31.93 4.52
C TYR A 75 -14.97 31.66 3.98
N SER A 76 -14.54 30.39 3.98
CA SER A 76 -13.25 29.99 3.41
C SER A 76 -13.22 30.20 1.89
N TRP A 77 -14.34 30.02 1.21
CA TRP A 77 -14.48 30.33 -0.21
C TRP A 77 -14.33 31.81 -0.49
N GLU A 78 -15.11 32.67 0.21
CA GLU A 78 -15.08 34.14 0.05
C GLU A 78 -13.67 34.72 0.34
N ILE A 79 -13.03 34.29 1.44
CA ILE A 79 -11.69 34.78 1.78
C ILE A 79 -10.65 34.27 0.81
N GLY A 80 -10.85 33.06 0.27
CA GLY A 80 -9.99 32.45 -0.75
C GLY A 80 -10.07 33.18 -2.09
N GLU A 81 -11.27 33.59 -2.55
CA GLU A 81 -11.46 34.43 -3.74
C GLU A 81 -10.75 35.77 -3.59
N ARG A 82 -10.93 36.43 -2.46
CA ARG A 82 -10.25 37.71 -2.15
C ARG A 82 -8.73 37.55 -2.14
N ALA A 83 -8.22 36.49 -1.52
CA ALA A 83 -6.78 36.21 -1.49
C ALA A 83 -6.22 35.94 -2.90
N ALA A 84 -6.97 35.24 -3.75
CA ALA A 84 -6.58 34.98 -5.13
C ALA A 84 -6.52 36.27 -5.97
N GLU A 85 -7.51 37.19 -5.80
CA GLU A 85 -7.53 38.46 -6.47
C GLU A 85 -6.37 39.35 -6.04
N GLU A 86 -6.17 39.51 -4.73
CA GLU A 86 -5.08 40.36 -4.17
C GLU A 86 -3.70 39.80 -4.58
N CYS A 87 -3.47 38.48 -4.53
CA CYS A 87 -2.23 37.88 -4.98
C CYS A 87 -2.02 38.03 -6.49
N SER A 88 -3.08 37.95 -7.31
CA SER A 88 -2.99 38.14 -8.76
C SER A 88 -2.48 39.54 -9.12
N ALA A 89 -2.80 40.54 -8.30
CA ALA A 89 -2.30 41.91 -8.51
C ALA A 89 -0.78 42.05 -8.33
N LEU A 90 -0.15 41.14 -7.63
CA LEU A 90 1.33 41.08 -7.46
C LEU A 90 2.05 40.61 -8.72
N PHE A 91 1.37 39.87 -9.58
CA PHE A 91 1.98 39.21 -10.71
C PHE A 91 1.92 40.04 -11.99
N LYS A 92 2.97 39.89 -12.80
CA LYS A 92 2.96 40.45 -14.14
C LYS A 92 1.98 39.66 -15.03
N LYS A 93 1.03 40.38 -15.64
CA LYS A 93 0.13 39.76 -16.63
C LYS A 93 0.88 39.05 -17.73
N PRO A 94 0.38 37.89 -18.20
CA PRO A 94 -0.96 37.33 -17.99
C PRO A 94 -1.08 36.36 -16.79
N ASN A 95 -0.11 36.31 -15.89
CA ASN A 95 -0.17 35.39 -14.74
C ASN A 95 -1.23 35.90 -13.75
N ASN A 96 -2.09 35.00 -13.30
CA ASN A 96 -3.09 35.23 -12.27
C ASN A 96 -3.18 33.99 -11.38
N LEU A 97 -3.72 34.17 -10.18
CA LEU A 97 -4.08 33.11 -9.25
C LEU A 97 -5.60 33.02 -9.19
N GLU A 98 -6.13 31.82 -9.10
CA GLU A 98 -7.57 31.57 -9.01
C GLU A 98 -7.84 30.62 -7.83
N LEU A 99 -8.98 30.83 -7.14
CA LEU A 99 -9.49 29.85 -6.20
C LEU A 99 -10.05 28.67 -6.99
N GLU A 100 -9.48 27.50 -6.81
CA GLU A 100 -9.91 26.29 -7.51
C GLU A 100 -10.99 25.54 -6.73
N LYS A 101 -10.81 25.41 -5.42
CA LYS A 101 -11.65 24.59 -4.55
C LYS A 101 -11.37 24.85 -3.07
N VAL A 102 -12.32 24.43 -2.21
CA VAL A 102 -12.14 24.36 -0.77
C VAL A 102 -12.15 22.92 -0.31
N TYR A 103 -11.25 22.58 0.60
CA TYR A 103 -11.18 21.27 1.24
C TYR A 103 -11.61 21.34 2.70
N TRP A 104 -12.62 20.51 3.08
CA TRP A 104 -13.03 20.38 4.47
C TRP A 104 -13.75 19.04 4.72
N PRO A 105 -13.25 18.17 5.62
CA PRO A 105 -11.91 18.23 6.23
C PRO A 105 -10.80 17.91 5.24
N TYR A 106 -9.57 18.30 5.58
CA TYR A 106 -8.36 18.08 4.80
C TYR A 106 -7.32 17.32 5.62
N PHE A 107 -6.85 16.21 5.10
CA PHE A 107 -5.87 15.35 5.76
C PHE A 107 -4.60 15.26 4.91
N LEU A 108 -3.53 15.91 5.38
CA LEU A 108 -2.23 15.98 4.70
C LEU A 108 -1.26 14.96 5.30
N TYR A 109 -0.94 13.91 4.56
CA TYR A 109 0.02 12.88 4.96
C TYR A 109 1.48 13.32 4.74
N SER A 110 1.76 13.79 3.54
CA SER A 110 3.08 14.26 3.13
C SER A 110 2.98 14.98 1.79
N LYS A 111 4.11 15.44 1.25
CA LYS A 111 4.17 16.01 -0.11
C LYS A 111 3.52 15.04 -1.11
N LYS A 112 2.57 15.55 -1.89
CA LYS A 112 1.81 14.81 -2.92
C LYS A 112 0.97 13.63 -2.40
N ARG A 113 0.72 13.56 -1.08
CA ARG A 113 -0.11 12.52 -0.45
C ARG A 113 -1.09 13.19 0.51
N TYR A 114 -2.35 13.29 0.10
CA TYR A 114 -3.43 13.86 0.92
C TYR A 114 -4.80 13.29 0.53
N ALA A 115 -5.74 13.49 1.42
CA ALA A 115 -7.15 13.18 1.20
C ALA A 115 -8.03 14.27 1.80
N ALA A 116 -9.11 14.62 1.11
CA ALA A 116 -10.00 15.68 1.56
C ALA A 116 -11.40 15.53 0.97
N LYS A 117 -12.42 16.03 1.67
CA LYS A 117 -13.73 16.27 1.07
C LYS A 117 -13.65 17.60 0.29
N LEU A 118 -13.89 17.53 -1.00
CA LEU A 118 -13.83 18.65 -1.91
C LEU A 118 -15.19 19.36 -1.96
N TRP A 119 -15.16 20.67 -1.83
CA TRP A 119 -16.34 21.53 -1.89
C TRP A 119 -16.19 22.53 -3.02
N THR A 120 -17.26 22.71 -3.78
CA THR A 120 -17.37 23.69 -4.85
C THR A 120 -18.66 24.47 -4.72
N LYS A 121 -18.70 25.66 -5.32
CA LYS A 121 -19.87 26.50 -5.35
C LYS A 121 -20.75 26.12 -6.56
N GLY A 122 -21.97 25.70 -6.29
CA GLY A 122 -22.92 25.30 -7.31
C GLY A 122 -23.50 26.49 -8.08
N LYS A 123 -24.30 26.22 -9.11
CA LYS A 123 -25.02 27.24 -9.89
C LYS A 123 -26.10 27.97 -9.07
N ASP A 124 -26.50 27.38 -7.95
CA ASP A 124 -27.43 27.89 -6.96
C ASP A 124 -26.77 28.81 -5.92
N ASP A 125 -25.47 29.09 -6.13
CA ASP A 125 -24.63 29.89 -5.23
C ASP A 125 -24.40 29.25 -3.84
N GLN A 126 -24.70 27.94 -3.70
CA GLN A 126 -24.52 27.20 -2.46
C GLN A 126 -23.27 26.27 -2.56
N MET A 127 -22.67 25.97 -1.38
CA MET A 127 -21.55 25.06 -1.30
C MET A 127 -22.02 23.61 -1.31
N HIS A 128 -21.49 22.81 -2.22
CA HIS A 128 -21.77 21.39 -2.34
C HIS A 128 -20.50 20.56 -2.16
N MET A 129 -20.63 19.45 -1.43
CA MET A 129 -19.57 18.44 -1.35
C MET A 129 -19.65 17.55 -2.59
N ASP A 130 -18.62 17.61 -3.43
CA ASP A 130 -18.60 16.86 -4.71
C ASP A 130 -18.14 15.41 -4.50
N TYR A 131 -16.92 15.24 -4.01
CA TYR A 131 -16.33 13.92 -3.78
C TYR A 131 -15.13 13.99 -2.83
N ILE A 132 -14.64 12.83 -2.42
CA ILE A 132 -13.39 12.73 -1.66
C ILE A 132 -12.23 12.73 -2.67
N ASP A 133 -11.48 13.84 -2.72
CA ASP A 133 -10.26 13.95 -3.52
C ASP A 133 -9.09 13.28 -2.81
N VAL A 134 -8.45 12.32 -3.50
CA VAL A 134 -7.33 11.53 -2.95
C VAL A 134 -6.14 11.63 -3.88
N LYS A 135 -5.02 12.10 -3.38
CA LYS A 135 -3.76 12.21 -4.12
C LYS A 135 -2.66 11.35 -3.48
N GLY A 136 -1.97 10.58 -4.30
CA GLY A 136 -0.76 9.84 -3.92
C GLY A 136 -0.95 8.70 -2.92
N LEU A 137 -2.16 8.44 -2.43
CA LEU A 137 -2.46 7.29 -1.58
C LEU A 137 -2.74 6.05 -2.43
N GLN A 138 -2.51 4.86 -1.86
CA GLN A 138 -2.60 3.60 -2.61
C GLN A 138 -4.04 3.17 -2.99
N LEU A 139 -5.05 3.93 -2.57
CA LEU A 139 -6.47 3.70 -2.84
C LEU A 139 -6.83 3.52 -4.32
N VAL A 140 -6.13 4.24 -5.21
CA VAL A 140 -6.44 4.33 -6.64
C VAL A 140 -5.61 3.35 -7.47
N ARG A 141 -4.62 2.68 -6.87
CA ARG A 141 -3.70 1.81 -7.62
C ARG A 141 -4.37 0.50 -8.03
N ARG A 142 -4.31 0.22 -9.32
CA ARG A 142 -4.89 -0.99 -9.92
C ARG A 142 -4.15 -2.29 -9.56
N ASP A 143 -2.99 -2.19 -8.88
CA ASP A 143 -2.21 -3.32 -8.36
C ASP A 143 -2.67 -3.79 -6.97
N ASN A 144 -3.66 -3.11 -6.37
CA ASN A 144 -4.35 -3.54 -5.16
C ASN A 144 -5.62 -4.34 -5.49
N THR A 145 -6.01 -5.22 -4.56
CA THR A 145 -7.25 -5.99 -4.67
C THR A 145 -8.48 -5.09 -4.59
N PRO A 146 -9.64 -5.47 -5.17
CA PRO A 146 -10.91 -4.77 -4.97
C PRO A 146 -11.24 -4.58 -3.49
N HIS A 147 -11.14 -5.66 -2.68
CA HIS A 147 -11.35 -5.61 -1.24
C HIS A 147 -10.51 -4.54 -0.56
N MET A 148 -9.21 -4.49 -0.84
CA MET A 148 -8.33 -3.50 -0.22
C MET A 148 -8.71 -2.05 -0.59
N ARG A 149 -9.18 -1.82 -1.82
CA ARG A 149 -9.65 -0.51 -2.24
C ARG A 149 -10.94 -0.09 -1.52
N GLU A 150 -11.85 -1.04 -1.29
CA GLU A 150 -13.08 -0.83 -0.51
C GLU A 150 -12.73 -0.48 0.94
N VAL A 151 -11.90 -1.29 1.60
CA VAL A 151 -11.46 -1.06 2.98
C VAL A 151 -10.78 0.30 3.15
N CYS A 152 -9.86 0.65 2.25
CA CYS A 152 -9.19 1.95 2.32
C CYS A 152 -10.17 3.12 2.12
N LYS A 153 -11.19 2.96 1.26
CA LYS A 153 -12.22 3.99 1.06
C LYS A 153 -13.08 4.17 2.32
N GLU A 154 -13.52 3.08 2.93
CA GLU A 154 -14.27 3.10 4.18
C GLU A 154 -13.47 3.75 5.32
N LEU A 155 -12.21 3.32 5.50
CA LEU A 155 -11.31 3.88 6.50
C LEU A 155 -11.10 5.38 6.30
N LEU A 156 -10.91 5.80 5.06
CA LEU A 156 -10.71 7.19 4.72
C LEU A 156 -11.95 8.04 5.05
N ASP A 157 -13.15 7.55 4.73
CA ASP A 157 -14.38 8.25 5.07
C ASP A 157 -14.55 8.38 6.59
N VAL A 158 -14.25 7.31 7.35
CA VAL A 158 -14.28 7.34 8.82
C VAL A 158 -13.25 8.34 9.37
N VAL A 159 -12.00 8.33 8.86
CA VAL A 159 -10.96 9.30 9.25
C VAL A 159 -11.39 10.73 9.01
N LEU A 160 -11.98 11.02 7.83
CA LEU A 160 -12.43 12.36 7.47
C LEU A 160 -13.73 12.80 8.18
N THR A 161 -14.43 11.87 8.82
CA THR A 161 -15.74 12.18 9.45
C THR A 161 -15.67 12.23 10.96
N SER A 162 -14.94 11.28 11.59
CA SER A 162 -14.92 11.13 13.05
C SER A 162 -14.09 12.18 13.77
N GLY A 163 -12.97 12.61 13.18
CA GLY A 163 -11.98 13.45 13.86
C GLY A 163 -11.31 12.79 15.08
N ASP A 164 -11.58 11.50 15.33
CA ASP A 164 -11.11 10.69 16.45
C ASP A 164 -10.39 9.43 15.89
N PRO A 165 -9.25 9.01 16.43
CA PRO A 165 -8.53 7.80 16.00
C PRO A 165 -9.22 6.48 16.39
N GLY A 166 -10.16 6.48 17.34
CA GLY A 166 -10.86 5.26 17.83
C GLY A 166 -11.63 4.54 16.71
N PRO A 167 -12.64 5.15 16.09
CA PRO A 167 -13.43 4.52 15.04
C PRO A 167 -12.63 3.96 13.86
N PRO A 168 -11.62 4.65 13.28
CA PRO A 168 -10.76 4.07 12.24
C PRO A 168 -9.98 2.85 12.72
N LYS A 169 -9.53 2.84 13.97
CA LYS A 169 -8.84 1.69 14.58
C LYS A 169 -9.74 0.47 14.65
N GLU A 170 -10.94 0.65 15.16
CA GLU A 170 -11.92 -0.45 15.29
C GLU A 170 -12.29 -1.03 13.93
N LEU A 171 -12.60 -0.18 12.95
CA LEU A 171 -12.90 -0.60 11.58
C LEU A 171 -11.72 -1.34 10.94
N ALA A 172 -10.49 -0.86 11.11
CA ALA A 172 -9.30 -1.53 10.57
C ALA A 172 -9.12 -2.93 11.14
N ARG A 173 -9.37 -3.13 12.43
CA ARG A 173 -9.33 -4.44 13.11
C ARG A 173 -10.43 -5.36 12.63
N GLU A 174 -11.65 -4.85 12.49
CA GLU A 174 -12.79 -5.61 11.97
C GLU A 174 -12.49 -6.16 10.57
N ARG A 175 -12.04 -5.32 9.65
CA ARG A 175 -11.68 -5.71 8.28
C ARG A 175 -10.48 -6.66 8.20
N ALA A 176 -9.53 -6.54 9.13
CA ALA A 176 -8.42 -7.49 9.26
C ALA A 176 -8.91 -8.88 9.67
N ASN A 177 -9.80 -8.97 10.66
CA ASN A 177 -10.38 -10.23 11.11
C ASN A 177 -11.28 -10.88 10.04
N GLU A 178 -12.10 -10.10 9.34
CA GLU A 178 -12.92 -10.54 8.22
C GLU A 178 -12.07 -11.13 7.08
N LEU A 179 -10.93 -10.50 6.75
CA LEU A 179 -9.99 -11.07 5.79
C LEU A 179 -9.38 -12.38 6.29
N LEU A 180 -8.99 -12.44 7.55
CA LEU A 180 -8.33 -13.62 8.13
C LEU A 180 -9.28 -14.80 8.38
N SER A 181 -10.59 -14.55 8.58
CA SER A 181 -11.60 -15.61 8.68
C SER A 181 -11.80 -16.36 7.36
N GLY A 182 -11.38 -15.76 6.22
CA GLY A 182 -11.50 -16.36 4.91
C GLY A 182 -12.89 -16.19 4.27
N GLU A 183 -13.70 -15.30 4.79
CA GLU A 183 -15.05 -15.03 4.28
C GLU A 183 -15.09 -14.11 3.04
N ILE A 184 -13.95 -13.46 2.73
CA ILE A 184 -13.86 -12.57 1.58
C ILE A 184 -13.91 -13.36 0.27
N PRO A 185 -14.87 -13.07 -0.63
CA PRO A 185 -14.99 -13.73 -1.92
C PRO A 185 -13.72 -13.61 -2.76
N HIS A 186 -13.38 -14.64 -3.52
CA HIS A 186 -12.15 -14.70 -4.32
C HIS A 186 -12.05 -13.58 -5.36
N ASP A 187 -13.15 -13.17 -5.98
CA ASP A 187 -13.21 -12.07 -6.95
C ASP A 187 -12.72 -10.74 -6.35
N LYS A 188 -12.96 -10.52 -5.06
CA LYS A 188 -12.47 -9.35 -4.33
C LYS A 188 -10.98 -9.40 -3.98
N LEU A 189 -10.35 -10.56 -4.11
CA LEU A 189 -8.92 -10.78 -3.83
C LEU A 189 -8.05 -10.85 -5.08
N ILE A 190 -8.65 -10.80 -6.28
CA ILE A 190 -7.93 -10.87 -7.54
C ILE A 190 -6.99 -9.67 -7.70
N LEU A 191 -5.72 -9.98 -7.92
CA LEU A 191 -4.70 -9.04 -8.33
C LEU A 191 -4.56 -9.07 -9.86
N SER A 192 -4.19 -7.96 -10.50
CA SER A 192 -3.94 -7.97 -11.94
C SER A 192 -2.77 -7.07 -12.33
N GLN A 193 -1.94 -7.54 -13.26
CA GLN A 193 -0.79 -6.80 -13.78
C GLN A 193 -0.72 -6.89 -15.30
N SER A 194 -0.26 -5.81 -15.95
CA SER A 194 -0.06 -5.82 -17.41
C SER A 194 1.17 -6.65 -17.77
N LEU A 195 1.03 -7.48 -18.79
CA LEU A 195 2.09 -8.34 -19.32
C LEU A 195 2.92 -7.55 -20.32
N SER A 196 4.24 -7.48 -20.10
CA SER A 196 5.18 -6.86 -21.03
C SER A 196 5.85 -7.92 -21.91
N ASP A 197 6.36 -7.55 -23.09
CA ASP A 197 7.05 -8.48 -24.00
C ASP A 197 8.28 -9.15 -23.38
N SER A 198 8.97 -8.44 -22.47
CA SER A 198 10.18 -8.94 -21.85
C SER A 198 10.42 -8.33 -20.44
N TYR A 199 11.20 -9.04 -19.67
CA TYR A 199 11.59 -8.67 -18.30
C TYR A 199 13.10 -8.84 -18.09
N LYS A 200 13.68 -8.03 -17.21
CA LYS A 200 15.10 -8.15 -16.85
C LYS A 200 15.30 -9.28 -15.83
N VAL A 201 16.14 -10.26 -16.17
CA VAL A 201 16.56 -11.34 -15.31
C VAL A 201 18.10 -11.41 -15.34
N GLY A 202 18.74 -11.23 -14.19
CA GLY A 202 20.22 -11.21 -14.12
C GLY A 202 20.90 -10.22 -15.06
N GLY A 203 20.26 -9.05 -15.33
CA GLY A 203 20.76 -8.03 -16.24
C GLY A 203 20.47 -8.25 -17.72
N LYS A 204 19.96 -9.42 -18.12
CA LYS A 204 19.54 -9.74 -19.49
C LYS A 204 18.04 -9.53 -19.68
N SER A 205 17.63 -9.12 -20.89
CA SER A 205 16.20 -9.08 -21.24
C SER A 205 15.75 -10.46 -21.68
N VAL A 206 14.74 -11.00 -20.99
CA VAL A 206 14.14 -12.31 -21.27
C VAL A 206 12.72 -12.10 -21.79
N SER A 207 12.43 -12.65 -22.98
CA SER A 207 11.08 -12.59 -23.56
C SER A 207 10.13 -13.56 -22.83
N ILE A 208 8.86 -13.15 -22.69
CA ILE A 208 7.81 -14.01 -22.12
C ILE A 208 7.51 -15.24 -22.98
N ASN A 209 7.88 -15.20 -24.27
CA ASN A 209 7.69 -16.31 -25.21
C ASN A 209 8.91 -17.23 -25.31
N SER A 210 10.00 -16.93 -24.60
CA SER A 210 11.17 -17.79 -24.54
C SER A 210 11.03 -18.87 -23.45
N PRO A 211 11.70 -20.03 -23.60
CA PRO A 211 11.75 -21.05 -22.55
C PRO A 211 12.32 -20.55 -21.23
N GLU A 212 13.14 -19.50 -21.27
CA GLU A 212 13.75 -18.86 -20.09
C GLU A 212 12.76 -18.01 -19.28
N SER A 213 11.52 -17.80 -19.79
CA SER A 213 10.46 -17.06 -19.08
C SER A 213 10.12 -17.64 -17.70
N ILE A 214 10.41 -18.92 -17.47
CA ILE A 214 10.27 -19.60 -16.17
C ILE A 214 11.12 -18.96 -15.07
N HIS A 215 12.20 -18.28 -15.42
CA HIS A 215 13.09 -17.58 -14.49
C HIS A 215 12.64 -16.13 -14.16
N ILE A 216 11.56 -15.67 -14.77
CA ILE A 216 10.98 -14.34 -14.49
C ILE A 216 10.21 -14.41 -13.18
N ASN A 217 10.72 -13.82 -12.11
CA ASN A 217 10.14 -13.81 -10.76
C ASN A 217 8.99 -12.80 -10.61
N GLN A 218 8.05 -12.79 -11.57
CA GLN A 218 6.84 -11.96 -11.55
C GLN A 218 5.59 -12.85 -11.49
N ALA A 219 4.68 -12.56 -10.57
CA ALA A 219 3.49 -13.38 -10.31
C ALA A 219 2.67 -13.64 -11.57
N HIS A 220 2.30 -12.59 -12.29
CA HIS A 220 1.51 -12.67 -13.52
C HIS A 220 2.20 -13.44 -14.65
N VAL A 221 3.55 -13.36 -14.77
CA VAL A 221 4.30 -14.12 -15.77
C VAL A 221 4.30 -15.61 -15.44
N GLN A 222 4.43 -15.97 -14.15
CA GLN A 222 4.36 -17.38 -13.75
C GLN A 222 2.96 -17.97 -13.97
N VAL A 223 1.90 -17.20 -13.80
CA VAL A 223 0.54 -17.63 -14.17
C VAL A 223 0.44 -17.91 -15.67
N VAL A 224 0.94 -17.01 -16.52
CA VAL A 224 1.00 -17.23 -17.98
C VAL A 224 1.77 -18.50 -18.33
N ASN A 225 2.92 -18.76 -17.69
CA ASN A 225 3.69 -19.97 -17.89
C ASN A 225 2.92 -21.24 -17.48
N LYS A 226 2.20 -21.21 -16.36
CA LYS A 226 1.34 -22.32 -15.91
C LYS A 226 0.17 -22.57 -16.88
N MET A 227 -0.50 -21.50 -17.34
CA MET A 227 -1.58 -21.60 -18.32
C MET A 227 -1.06 -22.22 -19.64
N ARG A 228 0.08 -21.76 -20.15
CA ARG A 228 0.73 -22.30 -21.34
C ARG A 228 1.08 -23.78 -21.22
N GLN A 229 1.58 -24.21 -20.05
CA GLN A 229 1.89 -25.62 -19.78
C GLN A 229 0.63 -26.50 -19.77
N ARG A 230 -0.49 -26.00 -19.25
CA ARG A 230 -1.77 -26.74 -19.18
C ARG A 230 -2.49 -26.80 -20.50
N LYS A 231 -2.58 -25.67 -21.19
CA LYS A 231 -3.28 -25.53 -22.47
C LYS A 231 -2.57 -24.50 -23.35
N PRO A 232 -1.62 -24.93 -24.19
CA PRO A 232 -0.93 -24.03 -25.10
C PRO A 232 -1.88 -23.21 -25.97
N GLY A 233 -1.66 -21.90 -26.06
CA GLY A 233 -2.48 -20.97 -26.83
C GLY A 233 -3.68 -20.37 -26.09
N SER A 234 -3.91 -20.73 -24.83
CA SER A 234 -4.95 -20.10 -23.98
C SER A 234 -4.43 -18.95 -23.13
N GLU A 235 -3.13 -18.75 -23.10
CA GLU A 235 -2.48 -17.75 -22.28
C GLU A 235 -2.67 -16.32 -22.81
N PRO A 236 -2.74 -15.30 -21.91
CA PRO A 236 -2.75 -13.89 -22.27
C PRO A 236 -1.55 -13.47 -23.11
N GLN A 237 -1.74 -12.52 -23.99
CA GLN A 237 -0.72 -11.95 -24.87
C GLN A 237 -0.05 -10.72 -24.23
N SER A 238 1.09 -10.31 -24.79
CA SER A 238 1.74 -9.05 -24.39
C SER A 238 0.79 -7.86 -24.56
N GLY A 239 0.74 -6.99 -23.55
CA GLY A 239 -0.20 -5.87 -23.44
C GLY A 239 -1.46 -6.20 -22.64
N ASP A 240 -1.84 -7.46 -22.52
CA ASP A 240 -2.99 -7.88 -21.72
C ASP A 240 -2.75 -7.72 -20.22
N ARG A 241 -3.82 -7.65 -19.48
CA ARG A 241 -3.77 -7.74 -18.01
C ARG A 241 -4.04 -9.17 -17.56
N VAL A 242 -3.10 -9.72 -16.81
CA VAL A 242 -3.18 -11.06 -16.28
C VAL A 242 -3.73 -11.00 -14.85
N PRO A 243 -4.92 -11.54 -14.58
CA PRO A 243 -5.45 -11.71 -13.23
C PRO A 243 -4.78 -12.88 -12.53
N TYR A 244 -4.63 -12.79 -11.20
CA TYR A 244 -4.13 -13.91 -10.40
C TYR A 244 -4.58 -13.81 -8.95
N LEU A 245 -4.65 -14.98 -8.30
CA LEU A 245 -4.82 -15.15 -6.86
C LEU A 245 -3.53 -15.70 -6.24
N LEU A 246 -3.37 -15.49 -4.94
CA LEU A 246 -2.25 -16.02 -4.17
C LEU A 246 -2.78 -17.18 -3.32
N THR A 247 -2.27 -18.38 -3.58
CA THR A 247 -2.75 -19.64 -3.00
C THR A 247 -1.84 -20.13 -1.87
N LYS A 248 -2.37 -20.95 -0.97
CA LYS A 248 -1.57 -21.64 0.03
C LYS A 248 -0.59 -22.61 -0.64
N THR A 249 0.61 -22.72 -0.11
CA THR A 249 1.65 -23.64 -0.54
C THR A 249 2.30 -24.27 0.68
N ASP A 250 2.84 -25.47 0.55
CA ASP A 250 3.56 -26.17 1.62
C ASP A 250 4.84 -25.44 2.04
N ASN A 251 5.38 -24.61 1.16
CA ASN A 251 6.56 -23.80 1.46
C ASN A 251 6.15 -22.48 2.13
N SER A 252 6.32 -22.38 3.45
CA SER A 252 6.04 -21.15 4.22
C SER A 252 6.86 -19.93 3.79
N LYS A 253 7.96 -20.12 3.04
CA LYS A 253 8.81 -19.06 2.50
C LYS A 253 8.53 -18.73 1.03
N ALA A 254 7.53 -19.37 0.43
CA ALA A 254 7.20 -19.14 -0.96
C ALA A 254 6.88 -17.68 -1.24
N LYS A 255 7.45 -17.15 -2.31
CA LYS A 255 7.24 -15.77 -2.77
C LYS A 255 5.94 -15.66 -3.56
N ALA A 256 5.46 -14.44 -3.79
CA ALA A 256 4.22 -14.18 -4.53
C ALA A 256 4.15 -14.88 -5.89
N PHE A 257 5.25 -14.94 -6.63
CA PHE A 257 5.30 -15.57 -7.95
C PHE A 257 5.17 -17.11 -7.90
N GLU A 258 5.56 -17.73 -6.80
CA GLU A 258 5.40 -19.18 -6.58
C GLU A 258 3.96 -19.52 -6.17
N LYS A 259 3.31 -18.61 -5.41
CA LYS A 259 1.94 -18.74 -4.90
C LYS A 259 0.87 -18.34 -5.92
N SER A 260 1.25 -17.61 -6.99
CA SER A 260 0.30 -17.06 -7.95
C SER A 260 -0.35 -18.14 -8.81
N GLU A 261 -1.67 -18.05 -8.99
CA GLU A 261 -2.45 -18.98 -9.80
C GLU A 261 -3.58 -18.27 -10.54
N ASP A 262 -4.01 -18.83 -11.68
CA ASP A 262 -5.17 -18.36 -12.42
C ASP A 262 -6.46 -18.47 -11.59
N PRO A 263 -7.28 -17.41 -11.49
CA PRO A 263 -8.50 -17.43 -10.69
C PRO A 263 -9.50 -18.54 -11.09
N ASN A 264 -9.69 -18.79 -12.39
CA ASN A 264 -10.58 -19.84 -12.86
C ASN A 264 -10.06 -21.22 -12.43
N TYR A 265 -8.76 -21.43 -12.55
CA TYR A 265 -8.14 -22.70 -12.13
C TYR A 265 -8.23 -22.91 -10.61
N VAL A 266 -8.12 -21.84 -9.82
CA VAL A 266 -8.31 -21.87 -8.36
C VAL A 266 -9.73 -22.31 -8.02
N GLU A 267 -10.73 -21.75 -8.69
CA GLU A 267 -12.14 -22.08 -8.46
C GLU A 267 -12.48 -23.51 -8.90
N GLU A 268 -12.10 -23.89 -10.12
CA GLU A 268 -12.37 -25.23 -10.67
C GLU A 268 -11.76 -26.37 -9.81
N HIS A 269 -10.61 -26.12 -9.20
CA HIS A 269 -9.87 -27.14 -8.43
C HIS A 269 -9.96 -26.94 -6.91
N ASN A 270 -10.76 -25.97 -6.44
CA ASN A 270 -10.92 -25.63 -5.02
C ASN A 270 -9.58 -25.42 -4.30
N ILE A 271 -8.64 -24.69 -4.95
CA ILE A 271 -7.32 -24.44 -4.37
C ILE A 271 -7.44 -23.41 -3.24
N PRO A 272 -6.94 -23.67 -2.03
CA PRO A 272 -7.09 -22.76 -0.92
C PRO A 272 -6.29 -21.45 -1.12
N VAL A 273 -6.97 -20.31 -0.97
CA VAL A 273 -6.37 -18.97 -1.02
C VAL A 273 -5.58 -18.71 0.26
N ASP A 274 -4.46 -18.01 0.15
CA ASP A 274 -3.60 -17.66 1.29
C ASP A 274 -4.00 -16.30 1.89
N TYR A 275 -5.10 -16.27 2.63
CA TYR A 275 -5.60 -15.06 3.30
C TYR A 275 -4.58 -14.42 4.24
N HIS A 276 -3.77 -15.22 4.93
CA HIS A 276 -2.69 -14.71 5.77
C HIS A 276 -1.62 -13.96 4.96
N TYR A 277 -1.26 -14.46 3.77
CA TYR A 277 -0.34 -13.77 2.88
C TYR A 277 -0.92 -12.43 2.39
N TYR A 278 -2.23 -12.40 2.08
CA TYR A 278 -2.92 -11.17 1.74
C TYR A 278 -2.90 -10.17 2.91
N PHE A 279 -3.19 -10.64 4.13
CA PHE A 279 -3.13 -9.79 5.32
C PHE A 279 -1.75 -9.16 5.50
N VAL A 280 -0.69 -9.97 5.55
CA VAL A 280 0.68 -9.48 5.82
C VAL A 280 1.23 -8.60 4.69
N ASN A 281 0.99 -8.97 3.42
CA ASN A 281 1.68 -8.35 2.29
C ASN A 281 0.82 -7.38 1.47
N LYS A 282 -0.50 -7.40 1.62
CA LYS A 282 -1.42 -6.57 0.83
C LYS A 282 -2.31 -5.68 1.67
N PHE A 283 -2.61 -6.06 2.92
CA PHE A 283 -3.50 -5.34 3.81
C PHE A 283 -2.75 -4.44 4.79
N LEU A 284 -1.79 -4.99 5.56
CA LEU A 284 -1.15 -4.27 6.67
C LEU A 284 -0.51 -2.95 6.23
N ASN A 285 0.36 -2.97 5.21
CA ASN A 285 1.09 -1.77 4.83
C ASN A 285 0.17 -0.65 4.31
N PRO A 286 -0.79 -0.89 3.38
CA PRO A 286 -1.69 0.16 2.93
C PRO A 286 -2.56 0.75 4.04
N VAL A 287 -3.03 -0.08 4.98
CA VAL A 287 -3.83 0.41 6.12
C VAL A 287 -2.98 1.19 7.11
N CYS A 288 -1.79 0.69 7.45
CA CYS A 288 -0.86 1.42 8.29
C CYS A 288 -0.48 2.76 7.66
N ASP A 289 -0.08 2.77 6.38
CA ASP A 289 0.24 4.00 5.64
C ASP A 289 -0.91 5.03 5.67
N LEU A 290 -2.16 4.55 5.67
CA LEU A 290 -3.34 5.40 5.73
C LEU A 290 -3.56 5.98 7.14
N LEU A 291 -3.28 5.23 8.19
CA LEU A 291 -3.57 5.58 9.59
C LEU A 291 -2.36 6.11 10.36
N ASP A 292 -1.14 6.03 9.81
CA ASP A 292 0.10 6.50 10.46
C ASP A 292 0.04 7.92 11.03
N PRO A 293 -0.64 8.90 10.41
CA PRO A 293 -0.74 10.23 11.01
C PRO A 293 -1.57 10.30 12.30
N LEU A 294 -2.35 9.26 12.62
CA LEU A 294 -3.23 9.20 13.79
C LEU A 294 -2.59 8.46 14.99
N PHE A 295 -1.52 7.69 14.76
CA PHE A 295 -0.90 6.82 15.77
C PHE A 295 0.62 6.96 15.75
N GLU A 296 1.28 6.76 16.88
CA GLU A 296 2.75 6.75 16.96
C GLU A 296 3.34 5.46 16.36
N ASN A 297 2.69 4.33 16.61
CA ASN A 297 3.09 3.02 16.09
C ASN A 297 1.85 2.24 15.61
N THR A 298 1.31 2.67 14.48
CA THR A 298 0.06 2.17 13.89
C THR A 298 -0.02 0.65 13.84
N LYS A 299 1.06 0.02 13.37
CA LYS A 299 1.10 -1.43 13.22
C LYS A 299 0.97 -2.16 14.56
N GLN A 300 1.65 -1.69 15.59
CA GLN A 300 1.60 -2.32 16.92
C GLN A 300 0.31 -1.99 17.65
N GLU A 301 -0.16 -0.75 17.55
CA GLU A 301 -1.34 -0.29 18.29
C GLU A 301 -2.66 -0.85 17.73
N ILE A 302 -2.71 -1.08 16.41
CA ILE A 302 -3.93 -1.59 15.75
C ILE A 302 -3.88 -3.11 15.61
N PHE A 303 -2.75 -3.68 15.19
CA PHE A 303 -2.66 -5.07 14.75
C PHE A 303 -1.70 -5.94 15.56
N GLY A 304 -1.10 -5.41 16.65
CA GLY A 304 -0.05 -6.12 17.39
C GLY A 304 -0.48 -7.51 17.87
N ASP A 305 -1.64 -7.62 18.48
CA ASP A 305 -2.25 -8.87 18.96
C ASP A 305 -2.64 -9.81 17.81
N ILE A 306 -3.24 -9.27 16.74
CA ILE A 306 -3.62 -10.04 15.55
C ILE A 306 -2.36 -10.64 14.90
N ILE A 307 -1.29 -9.83 14.75
CA ILE A 307 -0.03 -10.31 14.19
C ILE A 307 0.61 -11.39 15.09
N GLU A 308 0.59 -11.22 16.41
CA GLU A 308 1.11 -12.23 17.34
C GLU A 308 0.33 -13.55 17.25
N GLN A 309 -1.01 -13.49 17.14
CA GLN A 309 -1.85 -14.66 16.98
C GLN A 309 -1.51 -15.48 15.73
N TYR A 310 -1.16 -14.80 14.62
CA TYR A 310 -0.86 -15.44 13.34
C TYR A 310 0.63 -15.59 13.06
N LYS A 311 1.52 -15.27 14.03
CA LYS A 311 2.94 -15.59 13.88
C LYS A 311 3.11 -17.10 13.83
N PRO A 312 3.85 -17.63 12.83
CA PRO A 312 4.23 -19.02 12.88
C PRO A 312 5.01 -19.27 14.19
N PRO A 313 4.73 -20.36 14.91
CA PRO A 313 5.41 -20.67 16.15
C PRO A 313 6.92 -20.63 15.91
N LYS A 314 7.64 -20.10 16.87
CA LYS A 314 9.11 -19.97 16.77
C LYS A 314 9.67 -21.35 16.50
N LYS A 315 10.45 -21.49 15.43
CA LYS A 315 11.16 -22.74 15.15
C LYS A 315 11.90 -23.18 16.40
N VAL A 316 11.72 -24.45 16.78
CA VAL A 316 12.51 -25.06 17.84
C VAL A 316 13.96 -25.12 17.36
N THR A 317 14.74 -24.11 17.76
CA THR A 317 16.16 -24.05 17.52
C THR A 317 16.85 -24.38 18.84
N GLY A 318 17.45 -25.53 18.92
CA GLY A 318 18.33 -25.89 20.02
C GLY A 318 19.81 -25.61 19.67
N PRO A 319 20.72 -25.79 20.61
CA PRO A 319 22.15 -25.62 20.39
C PRO A 319 22.64 -26.49 19.22
N ALA A 320 23.73 -26.07 18.58
CA ALA A 320 24.29 -26.78 17.43
C ALA A 320 24.75 -28.21 17.82
N LEU A 321 24.12 -29.22 17.24
CA LEU A 321 24.37 -30.63 17.59
C LEU A 321 25.76 -31.10 17.22
N SER A 322 26.42 -30.48 16.25
CA SER A 322 27.72 -30.86 15.73
C SER A 322 28.86 -30.76 16.76
N GLY A 323 28.74 -29.83 17.71
CA GLY A 323 29.73 -29.58 18.77
C GLY A 323 29.43 -30.26 20.11
N MET A 324 28.28 -30.95 20.26
CA MET A 324 27.85 -31.53 21.52
C MET A 324 28.53 -32.87 21.79
N LYS A 325 29.02 -33.06 23.04
CA LYS A 325 29.49 -34.35 23.55
C LYS A 325 28.30 -35.30 23.81
N LYS A 326 28.57 -36.58 23.98
CA LYS A 326 27.53 -37.60 24.15
C LYS A 326 26.63 -37.32 25.35
N GLU A 327 27.20 -36.90 26.48
CA GLU A 327 26.50 -36.58 27.72
C GLU A 327 25.51 -35.44 27.49
N GLN A 328 25.91 -34.36 26.78
CA GLN A 328 25.05 -33.23 26.41
C GLN A 328 23.93 -33.63 25.46
N LEU A 329 24.16 -34.58 24.55
CA LEU A 329 23.13 -35.09 23.66
C LEU A 329 22.10 -35.94 24.42
N ILE A 330 22.53 -36.72 25.46
CA ILE A 330 21.62 -37.46 26.34
C ILE A 330 20.72 -36.44 27.09
N GLU A 331 21.32 -35.45 27.71
CA GLU A 331 20.59 -34.41 28.45
C GLU A 331 19.57 -33.66 27.54
N GLU A 332 19.96 -33.36 26.30
CA GLU A 332 19.07 -32.73 25.31
C GLU A 332 17.94 -33.67 24.86
N CYS A 333 18.19 -34.97 24.76
CA CYS A 333 17.15 -35.96 24.52
C CYS A 333 16.17 -36.04 25.68
N GLU A 334 16.65 -36.11 26.91
CA GLU A 334 15.81 -36.17 28.12
C GLU A 334 14.96 -34.94 28.30
N LYS A 335 15.50 -33.74 28.06
CA LYS A 335 14.74 -32.46 28.03
C LYS A 335 13.57 -32.48 27.06
N ASN A 336 13.70 -33.22 25.96
CA ASN A 336 12.69 -33.30 24.93
C ASN A 336 11.86 -34.60 25.01
N ASN A 337 11.89 -35.33 26.11
CA ASN A 337 11.22 -36.61 26.33
C ASN A 337 11.58 -37.68 25.27
N LEU A 338 12.83 -37.67 24.81
CA LEU A 338 13.36 -38.64 23.86
C LEU A 338 14.28 -39.61 24.59
N SER A 339 14.40 -40.84 24.08
CA SER A 339 15.33 -41.83 24.63
C SER A 339 16.78 -41.34 24.55
N GLY A 340 17.51 -41.40 25.65
CA GLY A 340 18.94 -41.09 25.75
C GLY A 340 19.86 -42.26 25.34
N GLU A 341 19.32 -43.40 24.91
CA GLU A 341 20.10 -44.59 24.54
C GLU A 341 20.65 -44.49 23.11
N GLY A 342 21.90 -44.90 22.93
CA GLY A 342 22.54 -45.00 21.61
C GLY A 342 23.90 -44.31 21.51
N THR A 343 24.45 -44.32 20.31
CA THR A 343 25.70 -43.61 19.99
C THR A 343 25.44 -42.12 19.82
N ALA A 344 26.48 -41.30 19.93
CA ALA A 344 26.35 -39.86 19.70
C ALA A 344 25.74 -39.51 18.33
N LEU A 345 25.95 -40.32 17.31
CA LEU A 345 25.35 -40.16 15.98
C LEU A 345 23.82 -40.39 16.04
N VAL A 346 23.40 -41.49 16.66
CA VAL A 346 21.98 -41.84 16.82
C VAL A 346 21.23 -40.78 17.62
N LEU A 347 21.84 -40.28 18.69
CA LEU A 347 21.24 -39.19 19.49
C LEU A 347 21.09 -37.89 18.69
N ARG A 348 22.12 -37.51 17.93
CA ARG A 348 22.03 -36.34 17.03
C ARG A 348 20.92 -36.46 16.00
N ASP A 349 20.81 -37.63 15.36
CA ASP A 349 19.77 -37.87 14.35
C ASP A 349 18.37 -37.88 15.00
N ARG A 350 18.21 -38.42 16.19
CA ARG A 350 16.94 -38.42 16.96
C ARG A 350 16.50 -37.00 17.30
N ILE A 351 17.41 -36.18 17.84
CA ILE A 351 17.13 -34.78 18.15
C ILE A 351 16.84 -34.00 16.87
N LYS A 352 17.58 -34.24 15.79
CA LYS A 352 17.37 -33.59 14.49
C LYS A 352 15.99 -33.92 13.92
N MET A 353 15.58 -35.18 13.93
CA MET A 353 14.26 -35.63 13.48
C MET A 353 13.15 -35.04 14.35
N PHE A 354 13.33 -34.99 15.68
CA PHE A 354 12.38 -34.38 16.58
C PHE A 354 12.21 -32.88 16.30
N ARG A 355 13.32 -32.11 16.15
CA ARG A 355 13.28 -30.70 15.78
C ARG A 355 12.69 -30.48 14.39
N GLN A 356 12.93 -31.37 13.44
CA GLN A 356 12.31 -31.32 12.11
C GLN A 356 10.81 -31.56 12.19
N LYS A 357 10.37 -32.56 12.98
CA LYS A 357 8.95 -32.85 13.18
C LYS A 357 8.21 -31.74 13.86
N GLN A 358 8.77 -31.13 14.91
CA GLN A 358 8.19 -29.95 15.57
C GLN A 358 8.15 -28.69 14.68
N ASN A 359 9.03 -28.62 13.71
CA ASN A 359 9.06 -27.54 12.72
C ASN A 359 8.31 -27.88 11.44
N SER A 360 7.63 -29.03 11.36
CA SER A 360 6.80 -29.36 10.20
C SER A 360 5.54 -28.49 10.17
N VAL A 361 5.08 -28.15 8.99
CA VAL A 361 3.95 -27.22 8.79
C VAL A 361 2.67 -27.79 9.41
N GLU A 362 2.47 -29.11 9.39
CA GLU A 362 1.30 -29.78 9.99
C GLU A 362 1.26 -29.68 11.52
N ASP A 363 2.40 -29.84 12.19
CA ASP A 363 2.47 -29.72 13.65
C ASP A 363 2.38 -28.25 14.10
N LEU A 364 2.87 -27.35 13.27
CA LEU A 364 2.71 -25.92 13.44
C LEU A 364 1.24 -25.47 13.37
N PHE A 365 0.43 -26.07 12.48
CA PHE A 365 -1.01 -25.81 12.38
C PHE A 365 -1.83 -26.50 13.49
N LYS A 366 -1.48 -27.70 13.91
CA LYS A 366 -2.18 -28.41 15.00
C LYS A 366 -2.03 -27.72 16.36
N SER A 367 -0.86 -27.15 16.65
CA SER A 367 -0.66 -26.35 17.86
C SER A 367 -1.46 -25.04 17.85
N TYR A 368 -1.76 -24.51 16.67
CA TYR A 368 -2.59 -23.32 16.45
C TYR A 368 -4.08 -23.56 16.74
N THR A 369 -4.63 -24.67 16.27
CA THR A 369 -6.04 -25.03 16.50
C THR A 369 -6.29 -25.44 17.94
N GLN A 370 -5.35 -26.10 18.62
CA GLN A 370 -5.49 -26.53 20.02
C GLN A 370 -5.35 -25.38 21.06
N SER A 371 -4.72 -24.27 20.72
CA SER A 371 -4.69 -23.10 21.58
C SER A 371 -5.96 -22.24 21.48
N ASN A 372 -6.69 -22.30 20.38
CA ASN A 372 -7.97 -21.61 20.19
C ASN A 372 -9.18 -22.36 20.78
N ASP A 373 -9.09 -23.68 20.96
CA ASP A 373 -10.13 -24.47 21.62
C ASP A 373 -10.10 -24.39 23.17
N LYS A 374 -9.14 -23.64 23.73
CA LYS A 374 -8.98 -23.48 25.19
C LYS A 374 -9.14 -22.03 25.68
N ALA A 375 -9.50 -21.10 24.81
CA ALA A 375 -9.88 -19.73 25.12
C ALA A 375 -11.35 -19.51 24.78
#